data_c297610de0e92bf21f886c2237dc6978
#
_entry.id   c297610de0e92bf21f886c2237dc6978
#
_cell.length_a   1.000
_cell.length_b   1.000
_cell.length_c   1.000
_cell.angle_alpha   90.00
_cell.angle_beta   90.00
_cell.angle_gamma   90.00
#
_symmetry.space_group_name_H-M   'P 1'
#
loop_
_entity.id
_entity.type
_entity.pdbx_description
1 polymer ?
#
loop_
_entity_poly.entity_id
_entity_poly.type
_entity_poly.pdbx_seq_one_letter_code
_entity_poly.pdbx_strand_id
1 'polypeptide(L)'
;MIVYLDSSFVIRRLLGIGKPAEFWGKWEKAYASTLMRTECFRAANQLRLAGKLDDAARARLGTWIETVCSAVTQVPLTDAIIKRASEAYPVAVGTLQAIHLATLQELEAAHGVKCVLASDDEGLVQAAKALGYSDASEAGPEKPAEAPEAKPAE
;
A
#
# COMPACT_ATOMS: atom_id res chain seq x y z
N MET A 1 13.61 -1.64 0.32
CA MET A 1 12.37 -1.25 -0.44
C MET A 1 11.47 -0.42 0.47
N ILE A 2 11.02 0.73 -0.02
CA ILE A 2 9.99 1.56 0.64
C ILE A 2 8.65 1.27 -0.03
N VAL A 3 7.63 0.91 0.73
CA VAL A 3 6.35 0.44 0.20
C VAL A 3 5.20 1.33 0.67
N TYR A 4 4.22 1.54 -0.20
CA TYR A 4 2.91 2.08 0.15
C TYR A 4 1.89 0.95 0.13
N LEU A 5 1.22 0.73 1.25
CA LEU A 5 0.25 -0.35 1.42
C LEU A 5 -1.18 0.19 1.19
N ASP A 6 -1.87 -0.39 0.23
CA ASP A 6 -3.30 -0.21 0.04
C ASP A 6 -4.10 -1.23 0.86
N SER A 7 -5.32 -0.84 1.25
CA SER A 7 -6.22 -1.66 2.07
C SER A 7 -6.60 -2.99 1.42
N SER A 8 -6.76 -3.03 0.10
CA SER A 8 -7.09 -4.27 -0.64
C SER A 8 -6.00 -5.31 -0.47
N PHE A 9 -4.75 -4.91 -0.57
CA PHE A 9 -3.60 -5.78 -0.37
C PHE A 9 -3.51 -6.26 1.08
N VAL A 10 -3.65 -5.35 2.05
CA VAL A 10 -3.57 -5.68 3.49
C VAL A 10 -4.65 -6.69 3.88
N ILE A 11 -5.92 -6.43 3.54
CA ILE A 11 -7.02 -7.30 3.93
C ILE A 11 -6.87 -8.70 3.35
N ARG A 12 -6.43 -8.83 2.09
CA ARG A 12 -6.21 -10.13 1.46
C ARG A 12 -5.06 -10.90 2.12
N ARG A 13 -3.98 -10.22 2.50
CA ARG A 13 -2.88 -10.85 3.24
C ARG A 13 -3.33 -11.36 4.60
N LEU A 14 -4.07 -10.54 5.35
CA LEU A 14 -4.59 -10.94 6.67
C LEU A 14 -5.61 -12.09 6.60
N LEU A 15 -6.33 -12.23 5.49
CA LEU A 15 -7.24 -13.33 5.23
C LEU A 15 -6.55 -14.58 4.67
N GLY A 16 -5.26 -14.53 4.36
CA GLY A 16 -4.53 -15.63 3.72
C GLY A 16 -4.98 -15.90 2.29
N ILE A 17 -5.52 -14.88 1.58
CA ILE A 17 -6.02 -15.01 0.21
C ILE A 17 -4.89 -14.67 -0.78
N GLY A 18 -4.76 -15.50 -1.81
CA GLY A 18 -3.79 -15.32 -2.88
C GLY A 18 -2.40 -15.87 -2.56
N LYS A 19 -1.42 -15.59 -3.43
CA LYS A 19 -0.04 -16.03 -3.23
C LYS A 19 0.62 -15.27 -2.09
N PRO A 20 1.49 -15.92 -1.29
CA PRO A 20 2.30 -15.20 -0.32
C PRO A 20 3.09 -14.08 -0.98
N ALA A 21 3.09 -12.90 -0.39
CA ALA A 21 3.95 -11.82 -0.82
C ALA A 21 5.29 -11.97 -0.10
N GLU A 22 6.34 -12.33 -0.82
CA GLU A 22 7.67 -12.59 -0.23
C GLU A 22 8.24 -11.38 0.48
N PHE A 23 7.83 -10.17 0.07
CA PHE A 23 8.25 -8.90 0.67
C PHE A 23 7.42 -8.52 1.91
N TRP A 24 6.33 -9.25 2.25
CA TRP A 24 5.51 -8.93 3.40
C TRP A 24 6.32 -8.89 4.69
N GLY A 25 6.34 -7.72 5.35
CA GLY A 25 7.11 -7.47 6.56
C GLY A 25 8.63 -7.32 6.37
N LYS A 26 9.13 -7.38 5.13
CA LYS A 26 10.58 -7.27 4.82
C LYS A 26 10.95 -5.92 4.20
N TRP A 27 10.07 -4.95 4.23
CA TRP A 27 10.34 -3.58 3.76
C TRP A 27 11.20 -2.81 4.76
N GLU A 28 11.96 -1.87 4.25
CA GLU A 28 12.71 -0.90 5.06
C GLU A 28 11.75 0.06 5.76
N LYS A 29 10.76 0.55 5.02
CA LYS A 29 9.72 1.44 5.52
C LYS A 29 8.40 1.19 4.79
N ALA A 30 7.31 1.24 5.54
CA ALA A 30 5.97 1.14 4.98
C ALA A 30 5.15 2.39 5.33
N TYR A 31 4.42 2.86 4.32
CA TYR A 31 3.45 3.93 4.45
C TYR A 31 2.05 3.44 4.08
N ALA A 32 1.05 4.05 4.64
CA ALA A 32 -0.35 3.88 4.24
C ALA A 32 -1.13 5.17 4.51
N SER A 33 -2.20 5.40 3.75
CA SER A 33 -3.16 6.44 4.12
C SER A 33 -3.83 6.09 5.46
N THR A 34 -4.19 7.10 6.25
CA THR A 34 -5.07 6.92 7.42
C THR A 34 -6.42 6.29 7.07
N LEU A 35 -6.82 6.33 5.79
CA LEU A 35 -8.01 5.62 5.28
C LEU A 35 -7.89 4.11 5.36
N MET A 36 -6.68 3.54 5.25
CA MET A 36 -6.45 2.09 5.26
C MET A 36 -7.16 1.39 6.43
N ARG A 37 -7.09 1.98 7.61
CA ARG A 37 -7.78 1.44 8.79
C ARG A 37 -9.29 1.33 8.57
N THR A 38 -9.91 2.42 8.13
CA THR A 38 -11.37 2.47 7.89
C THR A 38 -11.77 1.48 6.79
N GLU A 39 -11.05 1.42 5.69
CA GLU A 39 -11.32 0.53 4.58
C GLU A 39 -11.20 -0.94 4.98
N CYS A 40 -10.13 -1.32 5.70
CA CYS A 40 -9.96 -2.69 6.20
C CYS A 40 -11.09 -3.10 7.16
N PHE A 41 -11.49 -2.23 8.10
CA PHE A 41 -12.62 -2.54 9.01
C PHE A 41 -13.96 -2.60 8.28
N ARG A 42 -14.16 -1.77 7.26
CA ARG A 42 -15.36 -1.84 6.41
C ARG A 42 -15.41 -3.16 5.64
N ALA A 43 -14.30 -3.58 5.03
CA ALA A 43 -14.19 -4.85 4.32
C ALA A 43 -14.43 -6.04 5.27
N ALA A 44 -13.82 -6.04 6.47
CA ALA A 44 -14.04 -7.08 7.47
C ALA A 44 -15.52 -7.19 7.89
N ASN A 45 -16.20 -6.03 8.07
CA ASN A 45 -17.63 -6.03 8.40
C ASN A 45 -18.51 -6.52 7.24
N GLN A 46 -18.19 -6.16 6.00
CA GLN A 46 -18.89 -6.66 4.82
C GLN A 46 -18.78 -8.20 4.71
N LEU A 47 -17.59 -8.75 4.95
CA LEU A 47 -17.38 -10.22 4.97
C LEU A 47 -18.20 -10.89 6.07
N ARG A 48 -18.31 -10.30 7.25
CA ARG A 48 -19.15 -10.79 8.33
C ARG A 48 -20.64 -10.79 7.95
N LEU A 49 -21.14 -9.66 7.42
CA LEU A 49 -22.52 -9.54 6.97
C LEU A 49 -22.87 -10.49 5.82
N ALA A 50 -21.89 -10.83 4.98
CA ALA A 50 -22.03 -11.81 3.92
C ALA A 50 -21.91 -13.26 4.42
N GLY A 51 -21.80 -13.50 5.73
CA GLY A 51 -21.65 -14.83 6.32
C GLY A 51 -20.31 -15.51 6.03
N LYS A 52 -19.30 -14.78 5.53
CA LYS A 52 -17.96 -15.32 5.22
C LYS A 52 -17.03 -15.31 6.43
N LEU A 53 -17.34 -14.55 7.44
CA LEU A 53 -16.66 -14.52 8.74
C LEU A 53 -17.69 -14.59 9.85
N ASP A 54 -17.42 -15.40 10.87
CA ASP A 54 -18.14 -15.34 12.14
C ASP A 54 -17.63 -14.15 12.99
N ASP A 55 -18.31 -13.85 14.10
CA ASP A 55 -17.96 -12.74 14.97
C ASP A 55 -16.57 -12.89 15.60
N ALA A 56 -16.16 -14.12 15.92
CA ALA A 56 -14.84 -14.40 16.49
C ALA A 56 -13.73 -14.20 15.46
N ALA A 57 -13.91 -14.66 14.22
CA ALA A 57 -12.97 -14.45 13.12
C ALA A 57 -12.86 -12.95 12.77
N ARG A 58 -13.99 -12.25 12.76
CA ARG A 58 -14.01 -10.79 12.54
C ARG A 58 -13.25 -10.05 13.64
N ALA A 59 -13.40 -10.45 14.90
CA ALA A 59 -12.68 -9.85 16.03
C ALA A 59 -11.17 -10.09 15.91
N ARG A 60 -10.72 -11.32 15.61
CA ARG A 60 -9.30 -11.63 15.36
C ARG A 60 -8.74 -10.81 14.19
N LEU A 61 -9.47 -10.73 13.07
CA LEU A 61 -9.07 -9.91 11.93
C LEU A 61 -8.92 -8.44 12.32
N GLY A 62 -9.80 -7.91 13.17
CA GLY A 62 -9.71 -6.56 13.71
C GLY A 62 -8.40 -6.33 14.49
N THR A 63 -8.00 -7.27 15.35
CA THR A 63 -6.72 -7.21 16.07
C THR A 63 -5.52 -7.16 15.08
N TRP A 64 -5.55 -7.98 14.04
CA TRP A 64 -4.48 -7.98 13.03
C TRP A 64 -4.45 -6.67 12.22
N ILE A 65 -5.61 -6.11 11.87
CA ILE A 65 -5.70 -4.79 11.21
C ILE A 65 -5.03 -3.72 12.08
N GLU A 66 -5.35 -3.66 13.38
CA GLU A 66 -4.72 -2.70 14.30
C GLU A 66 -3.20 -2.91 14.41
N THR A 67 -2.76 -4.16 14.43
CA THR A 67 -1.33 -4.49 14.46
C THR A 67 -0.61 -3.93 13.22
N VAL A 68 -1.18 -4.13 12.03
CA VAL A 68 -0.60 -3.58 10.79
C VAL A 68 -0.64 -2.05 10.81
N CYS A 69 -1.76 -1.45 11.18
CA CYS A 69 -1.89 0.01 11.27
C CYS A 69 -0.87 0.64 12.22
N SER A 70 -0.53 -0.05 13.31
CA SER A 70 0.48 0.43 14.27
C SER A 70 1.91 0.24 13.79
N ALA A 71 2.14 -0.71 12.87
CA ALA A 71 3.48 -1.04 12.35
C ALA A 71 3.90 -0.20 11.13
N VAL A 72 2.98 0.56 10.53
CA VAL A 72 3.25 1.38 9.33
C VAL A 72 3.11 2.87 9.63
N THR A 73 3.81 3.69 8.86
CA THR A 73 3.68 5.15 8.97
C THR A 73 2.37 5.59 8.33
N GLN A 74 1.45 6.08 9.14
CA GLN A 74 0.16 6.60 8.68
C GLN A 74 0.32 8.00 8.09
N VAL A 75 -0.10 8.19 6.84
CA VAL A 75 -0.13 9.48 6.16
C VAL A 75 -1.49 10.12 6.37
N PRO A 76 -1.58 11.26 7.05
CA PRO A 76 -2.84 11.94 7.28
C PRO A 76 -3.49 12.40 5.98
N LEU A 77 -4.81 12.34 5.93
CA LEU A 77 -5.59 12.89 4.82
C LEU A 77 -5.67 14.42 4.98
N THR A 78 -4.75 15.13 4.33
CA THR A 78 -4.65 16.58 4.37
C THR A 78 -5.46 17.26 3.27
N ASP A 79 -5.72 18.57 3.43
CA ASP A 79 -6.36 19.38 2.37
C ASP A 79 -5.54 19.37 1.08
N ALA A 80 -4.21 19.30 1.16
CA ALA A 80 -3.32 19.18 0.00
C ALA A 80 -3.59 17.88 -0.77
N ILE A 81 -3.70 16.74 -0.07
CA ILE A 81 -4.02 15.44 -0.66
C ILE A 81 -5.42 15.47 -1.31
N ILE A 82 -6.43 16.04 -0.62
CA ILE A 82 -7.79 16.15 -1.16
C ILE A 82 -7.81 17.02 -2.41
N LYS A 83 -7.12 18.16 -2.38
CA LYS A 83 -7.00 19.04 -3.55
C LYS A 83 -6.34 18.30 -4.72
N ARG A 84 -5.22 17.61 -4.47
CA ARG A 84 -4.51 16.82 -5.48
C ARG A 84 -5.38 15.70 -6.05
N ALA A 85 -6.12 14.99 -5.20
CA ALA A 85 -7.05 13.93 -5.61
C ALA A 85 -8.20 14.44 -6.51
N SER A 86 -8.51 15.74 -6.47
CA SER A 86 -9.54 16.38 -7.29
C SER A 86 -9.04 16.83 -8.67
N GLU A 87 -7.75 16.71 -8.94
CA GLU A 87 -7.15 17.05 -10.23
C GLU A 87 -7.36 15.93 -11.26
N ALA A 88 -7.08 16.24 -12.54
CA ALA A 88 -7.18 15.25 -13.61
C ALA A 88 -6.07 14.21 -13.54
N TYR A 89 -6.41 12.96 -13.79
CA TYR A 89 -5.47 11.84 -13.94
C TYR A 89 -5.40 11.39 -15.40
N PRO A 90 -4.29 10.78 -15.85
CA PRO A 90 -4.14 10.31 -17.23
C PRO A 90 -5.05 9.13 -17.58
N VAL A 91 -5.65 8.48 -16.58
CA VAL A 91 -6.58 7.36 -16.71
C VAL A 91 -7.79 7.58 -15.80
N ALA A 92 -8.88 6.87 -16.06
CA ALA A 92 -10.05 6.93 -15.19
C ALA A 92 -9.75 6.32 -13.82
N VAL A 93 -10.05 7.07 -12.77
CA VAL A 93 -9.88 6.63 -11.37
C VAL A 93 -11.12 6.94 -10.54
N GLY A 94 -11.43 6.06 -9.60
CA GLY A 94 -12.46 6.33 -8.59
C GLY A 94 -11.92 7.23 -7.47
N THR A 95 -12.83 7.76 -6.65
CA THR A 95 -12.48 8.71 -5.57
C THR A 95 -11.42 8.17 -4.62
N LEU A 96 -11.54 6.93 -4.13
CA LEU A 96 -10.56 6.34 -3.22
C LEU A 96 -9.21 6.11 -3.91
N GLN A 97 -9.21 5.65 -5.15
CA GLN A 97 -8.00 5.50 -5.96
C GLN A 97 -7.29 6.84 -6.14
N ALA A 98 -8.03 7.91 -6.46
CA ALA A 98 -7.47 9.26 -6.58
C ALA A 98 -6.82 9.74 -5.27
N ILE A 99 -7.43 9.45 -4.11
CA ILE A 99 -6.86 9.80 -2.80
C ILE A 99 -5.56 9.01 -2.54
N HIS A 100 -5.51 7.71 -2.85
CA HIS A 100 -4.29 6.91 -2.70
C HIS A 100 -3.17 7.40 -3.62
N LEU A 101 -3.48 7.72 -4.88
CA LEU A 101 -2.51 8.27 -5.83
C LEU A 101 -2.00 9.65 -5.37
N ALA A 102 -2.89 10.53 -4.93
CA ALA A 102 -2.51 11.82 -4.37
C ALA A 102 -1.62 11.68 -3.13
N THR A 103 -1.88 10.66 -2.28
CA THR A 103 -1.05 10.38 -1.11
C THR A 103 0.36 9.94 -1.52
N LEU A 104 0.49 9.08 -2.55
CA LEU A 104 1.79 8.68 -3.11
C LEU A 104 2.56 9.89 -3.67
N GLN A 105 1.88 10.74 -4.44
CA GLN A 105 2.49 11.95 -5.01
C GLN A 105 2.92 12.95 -3.94
N GLU A 106 2.14 13.08 -2.87
CA GLU A 106 2.49 13.97 -1.74
C GLU A 106 3.69 13.43 -0.97
N LEU A 107 3.79 12.11 -0.75
CA LEU A 107 4.97 11.48 -0.15
C LEU A 107 6.23 11.75 -0.97
N GLU A 108 6.14 11.66 -2.30
CA GLU A 108 7.27 11.96 -3.19
C GLU A 108 7.62 13.45 -3.16
N ALA A 109 6.62 14.34 -3.25
CA ALA A 109 6.83 15.78 -3.28
C ALA A 109 7.36 16.35 -1.96
N ALA A 110 6.80 15.90 -0.81
CA ALA A 110 7.17 16.43 0.50
C ALA A 110 8.45 15.81 1.08
N HIS A 111 8.75 14.56 0.75
CA HIS A 111 9.81 13.79 1.38
C HIS A 111 10.84 13.21 0.41
N GLY A 112 10.66 13.40 -0.90
CA GLY A 112 11.53 12.79 -1.92
C GLY A 112 11.45 11.25 -1.93
N VAL A 113 10.39 10.68 -1.36
CA VAL A 113 10.24 9.23 -1.18
C VAL A 113 9.36 8.66 -2.28
N LYS A 114 9.95 7.91 -3.20
CA LYS A 114 9.20 7.16 -4.19
C LYS A 114 8.92 5.76 -3.67
N CYS A 115 7.66 5.50 -3.34
CA CYS A 115 7.20 4.21 -2.84
C CYS A 115 6.88 3.25 -3.98
N VAL A 116 7.08 1.96 -3.72
CA VAL A 116 6.48 0.89 -4.53
C VAL A 116 5.05 0.65 -4.00
N LEU A 117 4.06 0.59 -4.90
CA LEU A 117 2.67 0.37 -4.51
C LEU A 117 2.41 -1.12 -4.28
N ALA A 118 1.86 -1.49 -3.14
CA ALA A 118 1.30 -2.81 -2.87
C ALA A 118 -0.24 -2.70 -2.82
N SER A 119 -0.90 -3.13 -3.88
CA SER A 119 -2.35 -3.12 -4.04
C SER A 119 -2.84 -4.33 -4.79
N ASP A 120 -4.02 -4.84 -4.44
CA ASP A 120 -4.77 -5.84 -5.19
C ASP A 120 -5.94 -5.20 -6.00
N ASP A 121 -6.04 -3.87 -6.01
CA ASP A 121 -6.92 -3.09 -6.89
C ASP A 121 -6.21 -2.85 -8.23
N GLU A 122 -6.61 -3.60 -9.26
CA GLU A 122 -6.03 -3.50 -10.60
C GLU A 122 -6.13 -2.09 -11.20
N GLY A 123 -7.22 -1.38 -10.92
CA GLY A 123 -7.42 0.00 -11.40
C GLY A 123 -6.43 0.97 -10.74
N LEU A 124 -6.21 0.83 -9.43
CA LEU A 124 -5.22 1.62 -8.71
C LEU A 124 -3.80 1.31 -9.20
N VAL A 125 -3.47 0.03 -9.40
CA VAL A 125 -2.16 -0.40 -9.93
C VAL A 125 -1.90 0.18 -11.33
N GLN A 126 -2.88 0.09 -12.24
CA GLN A 126 -2.75 0.65 -13.59
C GLN A 126 -2.56 2.17 -13.56
N ALA A 127 -3.34 2.86 -12.74
CA ALA A 127 -3.23 4.31 -12.61
C ALA A 127 -1.89 4.74 -11.99
N ALA A 128 -1.40 4.02 -10.99
CA ALA A 128 -0.09 4.26 -10.39
C ALA A 128 1.04 4.05 -11.40
N LYS A 129 0.98 2.99 -12.21
CA LYS A 129 1.94 2.75 -13.30
C LYS A 129 1.93 3.87 -14.34
N ALA A 130 0.75 4.39 -14.71
CA ALA A 130 0.63 5.53 -15.61
C ALA A 130 1.29 6.82 -15.05
N LEU A 131 1.42 6.92 -13.74
CA LEU A 131 2.15 8.00 -13.03
C LEU A 131 3.62 7.66 -12.76
N GLY A 132 4.11 6.50 -13.20
CA GLY A 132 5.51 6.06 -13.06
C GLY A 132 5.83 5.39 -11.72
N TYR A 133 4.83 4.93 -10.97
CA TYR A 133 5.03 4.10 -9.77
C TYR A 133 5.15 2.62 -10.15
N SER A 134 5.96 1.89 -9.39
CA SER A 134 6.14 0.45 -9.55
C SER A 134 5.15 -0.32 -8.68
N ASP A 135 4.72 -1.48 -9.15
CA ASP A 135 3.92 -2.44 -8.39
C ASP A 135 4.84 -3.36 -7.58
N ALA A 136 4.54 -3.55 -6.31
CA ALA A 136 5.30 -4.40 -5.40
C ALA A 136 5.28 -5.90 -5.81
N SER A 137 4.27 -6.34 -6.55
CA SER A 137 4.19 -7.71 -7.05
C SER A 137 5.22 -7.98 -8.16
N GLU A 138 5.71 -6.93 -8.83
CA GLU A 138 6.72 -6.98 -9.89
C GLU A 138 8.13 -6.65 -9.38
N ALA A 139 8.24 -6.03 -8.20
CA ALA A 139 9.50 -5.79 -7.52
C ALA A 139 10.02 -7.12 -6.95
N GLY A 140 10.77 -7.86 -7.75
CA GLY A 140 11.54 -9.00 -7.26
C GLY A 140 12.51 -8.58 -6.14
N PRO A 141 13.12 -9.51 -5.40
CA PRO A 141 14.10 -9.18 -4.38
C PRO A 141 15.17 -8.29 -4.99
N GLU A 142 15.34 -7.09 -4.44
CA GLU A 142 16.43 -6.18 -4.83
C GLU A 142 17.73 -6.97 -4.80
N LYS A 143 18.40 -7.07 -5.99
CA LYS A 143 19.74 -7.59 -6.04
C LYS A 143 20.60 -6.75 -5.09
N PRO A 144 21.35 -7.33 -4.14
CA PRO A 144 22.23 -6.54 -3.30
C PRO A 144 23.09 -5.64 -4.18
N ALA A 145 23.17 -4.35 -3.84
CA ALA A 145 24.06 -3.44 -4.56
C ALA A 145 25.46 -4.08 -4.62
N GLU A 146 25.98 -4.29 -5.83
CA GLU A 146 27.33 -4.77 -6.02
C GLU A 146 28.27 -3.82 -5.29
N ALA A 147 28.99 -4.35 -4.32
CA ALA A 147 30.04 -3.61 -3.64
C ALA A 147 31.01 -3.08 -4.71
N PRO A 148 31.46 -1.80 -4.62
CA PRO A 148 32.41 -1.27 -5.58
C PRO A 148 33.66 -2.16 -5.57
N GLU A 149 34.01 -2.69 -6.76
CA GLU A 149 35.25 -3.44 -6.94
C GLU A 149 36.44 -2.59 -6.46
N ALA A 150 37.14 -3.10 -5.45
CA ALA A 150 38.39 -2.52 -4.99
C ALA A 150 39.38 -2.55 -6.15
N LYS A 151 39.79 -1.37 -6.66
CA LYS A 151 40.88 -1.26 -7.62
C LYS A 151 42.14 -1.84 -6.97
N PRO A 152 42.87 -2.72 -7.69
CA PRO A 152 44.17 -3.17 -7.17
C PRO A 152 45.10 -1.96 -7.05
N ALA A 153 45.78 -1.87 -5.91
CA ALA A 153 46.84 -0.92 -5.71
C ALA A 153 48.03 -1.27 -6.62
N GLU A 154 48.50 -0.31 -7.41
CA GLU A 154 49.80 -0.33 -8.06
C GLU A 154 50.90 -0.04 -7.05
#